data_f91d96ea3c165c13ac9546b35b3a57b6
#
_entry.id   f91d96ea3c165c13ac9546b35b3a57b6
#
_cell.length_a   1.000
_cell.length_b   1.000
_cell.length_c   1.000
_cell.angle_alpha   90.00
_cell.angle_beta   90.00
_cell.angle_gamma   90.00
#
_symmetry.space_group_name_H-M   'P 1'
#
loop_
_entity.id
_entity.type
_entity.pdbx_description
1 polymer ?
#
loop_
_entity_poly.entity_id
_entity_poly.type
_entity_poly.pdbx_seq_one_letter_code
_entity_poly.pdbx_strand_id
1 'polypeptide(L)'
;MKGSSHLVISTGVSLAVTALLHTSLTPAAAIAAVVGSLLPDLDEPNGLLANRTFPKPAIRVLQIVLLLAAAAAVWFTRTQYPWNWGAGAVVGLAAFASTRWLRQLLMLITGGALTVGGVLYDPRLAAAGLTLVVCALVPHRGFTHTLYATGLWTFALYWMANDNPGVWQAGGISYLLHLLADALSKRGVQLLPPLPWKLCIPLMRSGKSSAAVVETVAIGLTFILAWIVFVQMGQWRLWTLSP
;
A
#
# COMPACT_ATOMS: atom_id res chain seq x y z
N MET A 1 12.29 0.14 -8.30
CA MET A 1 11.48 -0.04 -9.55
C MET A 1 10.39 1.03 -9.61
N LYS A 2 9.66 1.14 -10.75
CA LYS A 2 8.44 1.98 -10.80
C LYS A 2 7.29 1.23 -10.14
N GLY A 3 6.35 1.94 -9.50
CA GLY A 3 5.18 1.30 -8.88
C GLY A 3 4.32 0.49 -9.88
N SER A 4 4.25 0.92 -11.15
CA SER A 4 3.59 0.14 -12.21
C SER A 4 4.29 -1.19 -12.51
N SER A 5 5.62 -1.24 -12.41
CA SER A 5 6.39 -2.48 -12.60
C SER A 5 6.18 -3.45 -11.42
N HIS A 6 6.18 -2.94 -10.18
CA HIS A 6 5.79 -3.73 -9.01
C HIS A 6 4.38 -4.29 -9.15
N LEU A 7 3.42 -3.47 -9.59
CA LEU A 7 2.04 -3.90 -9.81
C LEU A 7 1.98 -5.08 -10.79
N VAL A 8 2.56 -4.97 -11.97
CA VAL A 8 2.47 -6.01 -13.00
C VAL A 8 3.21 -7.27 -12.58
N ILE A 9 4.46 -7.14 -12.13
CA ILE A 9 5.32 -8.28 -11.82
C ILE A 9 4.80 -9.01 -10.60
N SER A 10 4.61 -8.31 -9.47
CA SER A 10 4.23 -8.96 -8.23
C SER A 10 2.82 -9.55 -8.30
N THR A 11 1.85 -8.85 -8.91
CA THR A 11 0.50 -9.38 -9.11
C THR A 11 0.49 -10.58 -10.06
N GLY A 12 1.12 -10.44 -11.25
CA GLY A 12 1.10 -11.51 -12.25
C GLY A 12 1.78 -12.80 -11.77
N VAL A 13 2.96 -12.66 -11.16
CA VAL A 13 3.68 -13.82 -10.60
C VAL A 13 2.93 -14.42 -9.42
N SER A 14 2.37 -13.62 -8.51
CA SER A 14 1.65 -14.15 -7.34
C SER A 14 0.41 -14.94 -7.75
N LEU A 15 -0.37 -14.46 -8.71
CA LEU A 15 -1.54 -15.18 -9.24
C LEU A 15 -1.13 -16.47 -9.95
N ALA A 16 -0.05 -16.45 -10.74
CA ALA A 16 0.46 -17.65 -11.37
C ALA A 16 0.94 -18.69 -10.33
N VAL A 17 1.66 -18.27 -9.29
CA VAL A 17 2.09 -19.17 -8.20
C VAL A 17 0.90 -19.71 -7.43
N THR A 18 -0.10 -18.88 -7.12
CA THR A 18 -1.34 -19.32 -6.43
C THR A 18 -2.09 -20.35 -7.26
N ALA A 19 -2.15 -20.17 -8.59
CA ALA A 19 -2.73 -21.16 -9.52
C ALA A 19 -1.94 -22.47 -9.52
N LEU A 20 -0.59 -22.41 -9.50
CA LEU A 20 0.26 -23.60 -9.41
C LEU A 20 0.09 -24.36 -8.09
N LEU A 21 -0.32 -23.69 -7.04
CA LEU A 21 -0.72 -24.32 -5.76
C LEU A 21 -2.14 -24.92 -5.83
N HIS A 22 -2.76 -24.95 -7.01
CA HIS A 22 -4.12 -25.46 -7.25
C HIS A 22 -5.19 -24.78 -6.38
N THR A 23 -4.97 -23.51 -6.04
CA THR A 23 -5.91 -22.73 -5.23
C THR A 23 -6.82 -21.91 -6.16
N SER A 24 -8.12 -21.87 -5.83
CA SER A 24 -9.10 -21.10 -6.58
C SER A 24 -8.75 -19.60 -6.60
N LEU A 25 -8.81 -19.03 -7.79
CA LEU A 25 -8.60 -17.60 -8.00
C LEU A 25 -9.96 -16.88 -8.06
N THR A 26 -10.19 -16.02 -7.10
CA THR A 26 -11.39 -15.19 -7.03
C THR A 26 -11.06 -13.74 -7.37
N PRO A 27 -12.05 -12.89 -7.69
CA PRO A 27 -11.82 -11.45 -7.79
C PRO A 27 -11.19 -10.86 -6.53
N ALA A 28 -11.56 -11.36 -5.35
CA ALA A 28 -10.94 -10.95 -4.07
C ALA A 28 -9.46 -11.32 -4.00
N ALA A 29 -9.05 -12.49 -4.49
CA ALA A 29 -7.64 -12.88 -4.57
C ALA A 29 -6.85 -11.95 -5.51
N ALA A 30 -7.44 -11.59 -6.66
CA ALA A 30 -6.82 -10.62 -7.57
C ALA A 30 -6.65 -9.24 -6.94
N ILE A 31 -7.67 -8.75 -6.24
CA ILE A 31 -7.60 -7.47 -5.50
C ILE A 31 -6.53 -7.55 -4.41
N ALA A 32 -6.48 -8.64 -3.64
CA ALA A 32 -5.47 -8.83 -2.59
C ALA A 32 -4.04 -8.84 -3.18
N ALA A 33 -3.84 -9.46 -4.34
CA ALA A 33 -2.57 -9.44 -5.05
C ALA A 33 -2.18 -8.03 -5.51
N VAL A 34 -3.12 -7.27 -6.08
CA VAL A 34 -2.90 -5.87 -6.49
C VAL A 34 -2.55 -5.00 -5.29
N VAL A 35 -3.30 -5.10 -4.20
CA VAL A 35 -3.02 -4.34 -2.97
C VAL A 35 -1.68 -4.75 -2.39
N GLY A 36 -1.40 -6.05 -2.24
CA GLY A 36 -0.13 -6.55 -1.71
C GLY A 36 1.09 -6.10 -2.51
N SER A 37 0.94 -5.99 -3.85
CA SER A 37 2.01 -5.50 -4.73
C SER A 37 2.39 -4.03 -4.51
N LEU A 38 1.52 -3.22 -3.95
CA LEU A 38 1.68 -1.76 -3.83
C LEU A 38 1.66 -1.26 -2.37
N LEU A 39 1.21 -2.11 -1.43
CA LEU A 39 1.05 -1.74 -0.03
C LEU A 39 2.37 -1.34 0.64
N PRO A 40 3.52 -2.01 0.38
CA PRO A 40 4.80 -1.56 0.94
C PRO A 40 5.14 -0.10 0.62
N ASP A 41 4.78 0.37 -0.57
CA ASP A 41 5.02 1.74 -1.06
C ASP A 41 3.89 2.74 -0.69
N LEU A 42 2.92 2.37 0.14
CA LEU A 42 1.86 3.29 0.54
C LEU A 42 2.40 4.45 1.41
N ASP A 43 3.51 4.22 2.10
CA ASP A 43 4.26 5.21 2.86
C ASP A 43 5.09 6.17 1.97
N GLU A 44 5.25 5.86 0.67
CA GLU A 44 5.93 6.73 -0.29
C GLU A 44 4.96 7.77 -0.87
N PRO A 45 5.25 9.08 -0.69
CA PRO A 45 4.34 10.15 -1.14
C PRO A 45 4.04 10.13 -2.65
N ASN A 46 4.96 9.62 -3.45
CA ASN A 46 4.82 9.49 -4.90
C ASN A 46 4.43 8.06 -5.33
N GLY A 47 4.15 7.18 -4.38
CA GLY A 47 3.70 5.81 -4.62
C GLY A 47 2.43 5.75 -5.46
N LEU A 48 2.31 4.72 -6.30
CA LEU A 48 1.16 4.56 -7.18
C LEU A 48 -0.15 4.46 -6.37
N LEU A 49 -0.15 3.64 -5.33
CA LEU A 49 -1.32 3.44 -4.47
C LEU A 49 -1.67 4.72 -3.71
N ALA A 50 -0.69 5.39 -3.09
CA ALA A 50 -0.91 6.64 -2.37
C ALA A 50 -1.50 7.75 -3.26
N ASN A 51 -1.03 7.86 -4.50
CA ASN A 51 -1.56 8.84 -5.45
C ASN A 51 -2.98 8.52 -5.94
N ARG A 52 -3.34 7.23 -6.04
CA ARG A 52 -4.67 6.79 -6.46
C ARG A 52 -5.68 6.88 -5.32
N THR A 53 -5.30 6.49 -4.12
CA THR A 53 -6.17 6.52 -2.92
C THR A 53 -6.38 7.96 -2.42
N PHE A 54 -5.31 8.78 -2.40
CA PHE A 54 -5.35 10.17 -1.93
C PHE A 54 -4.90 11.13 -3.04
N PRO A 55 -5.73 11.33 -4.08
CA PRO A 55 -5.38 12.16 -5.23
C PRO A 55 -5.37 13.65 -4.86
N LYS A 56 -4.75 14.46 -5.73
CA LYS A 56 -4.66 15.92 -5.53
C LYS A 56 -6.00 16.61 -5.20
N PRO A 57 -7.15 16.26 -5.82
CA PRO A 57 -8.43 16.82 -5.42
C PRO A 57 -8.79 16.56 -3.95
N ALA A 58 -8.55 15.36 -3.42
CA ALA A 58 -8.81 15.04 -2.01
C ALA A 58 -7.94 15.91 -1.07
N ILE A 59 -6.68 16.14 -1.45
CA ILE A 59 -5.80 17.05 -0.69
C ILE A 59 -6.33 18.49 -0.72
N ARG A 60 -6.84 18.97 -1.86
CA ARG A 60 -7.47 20.31 -1.96
C ARG A 60 -8.70 20.42 -1.07
N VAL A 61 -9.54 19.37 -1.03
CA VAL A 61 -10.70 19.33 -0.12
C VAL A 61 -10.24 19.44 1.33
N LEU A 62 -9.21 18.66 1.73
CA LEU A 62 -8.65 18.78 3.08
C LEU A 62 -8.14 20.20 3.38
N GLN A 63 -7.44 20.85 2.44
CA GLN A 63 -6.99 22.23 2.59
C GLN A 63 -8.15 23.20 2.85
N ILE A 64 -9.22 23.08 2.08
CA ILE A 64 -10.44 23.90 2.25
C ILE A 64 -11.06 23.62 3.62
N VAL A 65 -11.18 22.35 4.03
CA VAL A 65 -11.73 21.99 5.35
C VAL A 65 -10.88 22.57 6.49
N LEU A 66 -9.56 22.52 6.37
CA LEU A 66 -8.65 23.12 7.36
C LEU A 66 -8.82 24.65 7.43
N LEU A 67 -8.97 25.35 6.31
CA LEU A 67 -9.21 26.79 6.29
C LEU A 67 -10.56 27.15 6.90
N LEU A 68 -11.61 26.40 6.60
CA LEU A 68 -12.92 26.59 7.22
C LEU A 68 -12.88 26.29 8.74
N ALA A 69 -12.17 25.24 9.15
CA ALA A 69 -11.96 24.91 10.53
C ALA A 69 -11.17 26.02 11.28
N ALA A 70 -10.18 26.63 10.64
CA ALA A 70 -9.45 27.78 11.17
C ALA A 70 -10.37 28.97 11.40
N ALA A 71 -11.20 29.32 10.40
CA ALA A 71 -12.19 30.39 10.53
C ALA A 71 -13.22 30.10 11.64
N ALA A 72 -13.71 28.85 11.71
CA ALA A 72 -14.62 28.41 12.74
C ALA A 72 -13.97 28.49 14.14
N ALA A 73 -12.70 28.04 14.27
CA ALA A 73 -11.96 28.14 15.53
C ALA A 73 -11.89 29.59 16.02
N VAL A 74 -11.51 30.55 15.15
CA VAL A 74 -11.48 31.99 15.50
C VAL A 74 -12.87 32.48 15.95
N TRP A 75 -13.91 32.09 15.22
CA TRP A 75 -15.28 32.54 15.48
C TRP A 75 -15.86 31.99 16.80
N PHE A 76 -15.78 30.67 16.99
CA PHE A 76 -16.38 30.03 18.15
C PHE A 76 -15.60 30.27 19.45
N THR A 77 -14.31 30.57 19.37
CA THR A 77 -13.48 30.88 20.55
C THR A 77 -13.20 32.37 20.70
N ARG A 78 -14.00 33.24 20.08
CA ARG A 78 -13.82 34.70 20.09
C ARG A 78 -13.78 35.34 21.49
N THR A 79 -14.35 34.68 22.49
CA THR A 79 -14.30 35.10 23.89
C THR A 79 -12.94 34.86 24.56
N GLN A 80 -12.07 34.09 23.94
CA GLN A 80 -10.74 33.71 24.41
C GLN A 80 -9.64 34.52 23.74
N TYR A 81 -9.86 35.81 23.50
CA TYR A 81 -8.84 36.69 22.91
C TYR A 81 -7.61 36.79 23.83
N PRO A 82 -6.34 36.76 23.29
CA PRO A 82 -5.98 36.64 21.85
C PRO A 82 -5.78 35.17 21.36
N TRP A 83 -6.00 34.17 22.20
CA TRP A 83 -5.72 32.75 21.93
C TRP A 83 -6.52 32.18 20.75
N ASN A 84 -7.72 32.73 20.50
CA ASN A 84 -8.53 32.35 19.34
C ASN A 84 -7.81 32.59 18.01
N TRP A 85 -7.08 33.69 17.86
CA TRP A 85 -6.28 33.95 16.66
C TRP A 85 -5.10 32.99 16.55
N GLY A 86 -4.45 32.67 17.68
CA GLY A 86 -3.37 31.67 17.72
C GLY A 86 -3.86 30.31 17.26
N ALA A 87 -4.98 29.82 17.77
CA ALA A 87 -5.59 28.55 17.37
C ALA A 87 -5.96 28.54 15.88
N GLY A 88 -6.63 29.60 15.40
CA GLY A 88 -6.97 29.73 13.98
C GLY A 88 -5.75 29.78 13.08
N ALA A 89 -4.70 30.49 13.49
CA ALA A 89 -3.44 30.55 12.73
C ALA A 89 -2.77 29.18 12.62
N VAL A 90 -2.69 28.40 13.71
CA VAL A 90 -2.09 27.06 13.70
C VAL A 90 -2.82 26.14 12.73
N VAL A 91 -4.17 26.09 12.80
CA VAL A 91 -4.98 25.26 11.92
C VAL A 91 -4.91 25.75 10.47
N GLY A 92 -4.95 27.09 10.25
CA GLY A 92 -4.87 27.67 8.90
C GLY A 92 -3.52 27.43 8.25
N LEU A 93 -2.41 27.55 8.98
CA LEU A 93 -1.07 27.27 8.46
C LEU A 93 -0.91 25.79 8.10
N ALA A 94 -1.59 24.87 8.80
CA ALA A 94 -1.57 23.46 8.45
C ALA A 94 -2.12 23.19 7.03
N ALA A 95 -3.05 24.02 6.53
CA ALA A 95 -3.56 23.91 5.16
C ALA A 95 -2.47 24.14 4.08
N PHE A 96 -1.42 24.88 4.39
CA PHE A 96 -0.30 25.17 3.49
C PHE A 96 0.89 24.24 3.67
N ALA A 97 0.74 23.19 4.47
CA ALA A 97 1.78 22.17 4.66
C ALA A 97 2.08 21.44 3.35
N SER A 98 3.22 20.75 3.30
CA SER A 98 3.61 20.00 2.11
C SER A 98 2.57 18.94 1.72
N THR A 99 2.46 18.64 0.43
CA THR A 99 1.56 17.59 -0.09
C THR A 99 1.79 16.24 0.61
N ARG A 100 3.01 15.93 0.98
CA ARG A 100 3.37 14.73 1.74
C ARG A 100 2.68 14.73 3.10
N TRP A 101 2.81 15.81 3.85
CA TRP A 101 2.23 15.94 5.19
C TRP A 101 0.70 15.90 5.14
N LEU A 102 0.08 16.62 4.19
CA LEU A 102 -1.37 16.60 3.99
C LEU A 102 -1.88 15.21 3.64
N ARG A 103 -1.14 14.44 2.84
CA ARG A 103 -1.48 13.06 2.52
C ARG A 103 -1.38 12.15 3.74
N GLN A 104 -0.32 12.27 4.54
CA GLN A 104 -0.19 11.54 5.80
C GLN A 104 -1.35 11.87 6.74
N LEU A 105 -1.74 13.15 6.85
CA LEU A 105 -2.88 13.56 7.63
C LEU A 105 -4.20 12.94 7.13
N LEU A 106 -4.43 12.91 5.81
CA LEU A 106 -5.58 12.21 5.23
C LEU A 106 -5.58 10.72 5.56
N MET A 107 -4.42 10.06 5.45
CA MET A 107 -4.28 8.64 5.80
C MET A 107 -4.60 8.41 7.29
N LEU A 108 -4.12 9.29 8.19
CA LEU A 108 -4.40 9.21 9.63
C LEU A 108 -5.88 9.42 9.93
N ILE A 109 -6.52 10.43 9.34
CA ILE A 109 -7.95 10.71 9.53
C ILE A 109 -8.79 9.55 9.00
N THR A 110 -8.53 9.12 7.77
CA THR A 110 -9.29 8.02 7.14
C THR A 110 -9.04 6.70 7.88
N GLY A 111 -7.78 6.41 8.18
CA GLY A 111 -7.39 5.20 8.91
C GLY A 111 -7.97 5.18 10.32
N GLY A 112 -7.90 6.29 11.04
CA GLY A 112 -8.50 6.43 12.36
C GLY A 112 -10.02 6.26 12.34
N ALA A 113 -10.71 6.90 11.41
CA ALA A 113 -12.16 6.76 11.24
C ALA A 113 -12.56 5.31 10.91
N LEU A 114 -11.83 4.64 9.99
CA LEU A 114 -12.04 3.24 9.66
C LEU A 114 -11.75 2.32 10.86
N THR A 115 -10.71 2.61 11.64
CA THR A 115 -10.39 1.82 12.84
C THR A 115 -11.50 1.93 13.88
N VAL A 116 -11.93 3.15 14.21
CA VAL A 116 -13.01 3.37 15.18
C VAL A 116 -14.34 2.77 14.69
N GLY A 117 -14.73 3.07 13.44
CA GLY A 117 -15.93 2.50 12.83
C GLY A 117 -15.86 0.98 12.74
N GLY A 118 -14.69 0.44 12.41
CA GLY A 118 -14.47 -1.00 12.33
C GLY A 118 -14.61 -1.71 13.68
N VAL A 119 -14.10 -1.13 14.75
CA VAL A 119 -14.29 -1.68 16.11
C VAL A 119 -15.77 -1.76 16.48
N LEU A 120 -16.58 -0.81 15.99
CA LEU A 120 -18.01 -0.73 16.32
C LEU A 120 -18.87 -1.65 15.42
N TYR A 121 -18.49 -1.85 14.15
CA TYR A 121 -19.36 -2.47 13.15
C TYR A 121 -18.77 -3.71 12.45
N ASP A 122 -17.49 -3.66 12.05
CA ASP A 122 -16.83 -4.75 11.31
C ASP A 122 -15.31 -4.75 11.56
N PRO A 123 -14.76 -5.74 12.26
CA PRO A 123 -13.34 -5.82 12.55
C PRO A 123 -12.42 -5.77 11.31
N ARG A 124 -12.93 -6.13 10.12
CA ARG A 124 -12.17 -6.05 8.85
C ARG A 124 -11.87 -4.60 8.48
N LEU A 125 -12.82 -3.70 8.70
CA LEU A 125 -12.60 -2.26 8.53
C LEU A 125 -11.57 -1.72 9.54
N ALA A 126 -11.59 -2.24 10.78
CA ALA A 126 -10.58 -1.86 11.77
C ALA A 126 -9.17 -2.27 11.34
N ALA A 127 -9.00 -3.48 10.81
CA ALA A 127 -7.71 -3.95 10.28
C ALA A 127 -7.23 -3.08 9.11
N ALA A 128 -8.10 -2.74 8.17
CA ALA A 128 -7.79 -1.86 7.05
C ALA A 128 -7.41 -0.45 7.54
N GLY A 129 -8.16 0.11 8.49
CA GLY A 129 -7.89 1.40 9.10
C GLY A 129 -6.55 1.44 9.82
N LEU A 130 -6.26 0.42 10.64
CA LEU A 130 -4.99 0.29 11.35
C LEU A 130 -3.80 0.20 10.37
N THR A 131 -3.96 -0.53 9.26
CA THR A 131 -2.95 -0.61 8.21
C THR A 131 -2.64 0.78 7.64
N LEU A 132 -3.65 1.60 7.35
CA LEU A 132 -3.46 2.97 6.88
C LEU A 132 -2.73 3.84 7.92
N VAL A 133 -3.11 3.74 9.20
CA VAL A 133 -2.45 4.48 10.28
C VAL A 133 -0.99 4.09 10.40
N VAL A 134 -0.68 2.80 10.38
CA VAL A 134 0.71 2.31 10.42
C VAL A 134 1.51 2.84 9.23
N CYS A 135 0.99 2.72 8.01
CA CYS A 135 1.66 3.23 6.81
C CYS A 135 1.89 4.76 6.84
N ALA A 136 0.99 5.52 7.49
CA ALA A 136 1.16 6.97 7.64
C ALA A 136 2.26 7.36 8.64
N LEU A 137 2.51 6.53 9.66
CA LEU A 137 3.43 6.83 10.76
C LEU A 137 4.84 6.30 10.55
N VAL A 138 4.99 5.22 9.77
CA VAL A 138 6.31 4.62 9.56
C VAL A 138 7.11 5.33 8.46
N PRO A 139 8.44 5.42 8.60
CA PRO A 139 9.28 5.98 7.55
C PRO A 139 9.33 5.04 6.35
N HIS A 140 9.39 5.63 5.14
CA HIS A 140 9.54 4.87 3.90
C HIS A 140 10.75 3.92 3.94
N ARG A 141 10.53 2.69 3.47
CA ARG A 141 11.48 1.57 3.58
C ARG A 141 11.82 1.16 5.02
N GLY A 142 10.97 1.55 5.98
CA GLY A 142 11.04 1.08 7.36
C GLY A 142 10.30 -0.25 7.54
N PHE A 143 9.40 -0.28 8.49
CA PHE A 143 8.64 -1.49 8.86
C PHE A 143 7.87 -2.13 7.69
N THR A 144 7.29 -1.32 6.80
CA THR A 144 6.53 -1.80 5.63
C THR A 144 7.36 -2.66 4.67
N HIS A 145 8.69 -2.48 4.65
CA HIS A 145 9.60 -3.25 3.79
C HIS A 145 10.31 -4.39 4.54
N THR A 146 9.61 -5.04 5.47
CA THR A 146 10.15 -6.17 6.26
C THR A 146 9.32 -7.43 6.08
N LEU A 147 9.91 -8.59 6.40
CA LEU A 147 9.18 -9.85 6.47
C LEU A 147 8.12 -9.84 7.59
N TYR A 148 8.30 -9.03 8.64
CA TYR A 148 7.29 -8.87 9.69
C TYR A 148 6.01 -8.24 9.12
N ALA A 149 6.14 -7.18 8.32
CA ALA A 149 4.99 -6.57 7.66
C ALA A 149 4.34 -7.51 6.64
N THR A 150 5.16 -8.28 5.89
CA THR A 150 4.65 -9.34 4.99
C THR A 150 3.83 -10.37 5.76
N GLY A 151 4.35 -10.86 6.89
CA GLY A 151 3.66 -11.83 7.74
C GLY A 151 2.36 -11.27 8.32
N LEU A 152 2.38 -10.05 8.85
CA LEU A 152 1.19 -9.37 9.37
C LEU A 152 0.12 -9.16 8.30
N TRP A 153 0.52 -8.73 7.10
CA TRP A 153 -0.40 -8.57 5.96
C TRP A 153 -1.03 -9.90 5.57
N THR A 154 -0.20 -10.94 5.40
CA THR A 154 -0.67 -12.29 5.05
C THR A 154 -1.62 -12.84 6.11
N PHE A 155 -1.29 -12.65 7.39
CA PHE A 155 -2.13 -13.06 8.51
C PHE A 155 -3.46 -12.28 8.55
N ALA A 156 -3.43 -10.97 8.32
CA ALA A 156 -4.64 -10.16 8.25
C ALA A 156 -5.57 -10.63 7.13
N LEU A 157 -5.04 -10.93 5.95
CA LEU A 157 -5.82 -11.49 4.84
C LEU A 157 -6.37 -12.88 5.16
N TYR A 158 -5.57 -13.74 5.80
CA TYR A 158 -6.03 -15.05 6.26
C TYR A 158 -7.18 -14.92 7.25
N TRP A 159 -7.06 -14.01 8.22
CA TRP A 159 -8.10 -13.79 9.21
C TRP A 159 -9.38 -13.19 8.60
N MET A 160 -9.25 -12.31 7.60
CA MET A 160 -10.39 -11.69 6.92
C MET A 160 -11.11 -12.61 5.93
N ALA A 161 -10.40 -13.58 5.35
CA ALA A 161 -10.89 -14.44 4.27
C ALA A 161 -10.34 -15.87 4.41
N ASN A 162 -10.51 -16.48 5.60
CA ASN A 162 -9.99 -17.81 5.93
C ASN A 162 -10.60 -18.93 5.09
N ASP A 163 -11.82 -18.74 4.60
CA ASP A 163 -12.57 -19.62 3.71
C ASP A 163 -12.12 -19.51 2.23
N ASN A 164 -11.30 -18.52 1.92
CA ASN A 164 -10.75 -18.28 0.58
C ASN A 164 -9.22 -18.24 0.57
N PRO A 165 -8.53 -19.39 0.53
CA PRO A 165 -7.06 -19.45 0.56
C PRO A 165 -6.37 -18.61 -0.51
N GLY A 166 -6.99 -18.44 -1.68
CA GLY A 166 -6.45 -17.63 -2.77
C GLY A 166 -6.19 -16.19 -2.38
N VAL A 167 -6.98 -15.62 -1.45
CA VAL A 167 -6.84 -14.23 -1.02
C VAL A 167 -5.52 -14.00 -0.27
N TRP A 168 -5.27 -14.78 0.78
CA TRP A 168 -4.08 -14.57 1.59
C TRP A 168 -2.81 -15.09 0.90
N GLN A 169 -2.90 -16.14 0.08
CA GLN A 169 -1.78 -16.62 -0.71
C GLN A 169 -1.37 -15.58 -1.76
N ALA A 170 -2.30 -15.16 -2.60
CA ALA A 170 -2.00 -14.18 -3.65
C ALA A 170 -1.54 -12.83 -3.08
N GLY A 171 -2.20 -12.34 -2.03
CA GLY A 171 -1.83 -11.08 -1.40
C GLY A 171 -0.50 -11.12 -0.66
N GLY A 172 -0.22 -12.21 0.07
CA GLY A 172 1.04 -12.39 0.80
C GLY A 172 2.23 -12.60 -0.13
N ILE A 173 2.07 -13.48 -1.14
CA ILE A 173 3.11 -13.72 -2.16
C ILE A 173 3.39 -12.43 -2.92
N SER A 174 2.37 -11.66 -3.29
CA SER A 174 2.54 -10.40 -4.01
C SER A 174 3.30 -9.36 -3.20
N TYR A 175 3.03 -9.26 -1.88
CA TYR A 175 3.78 -8.41 -0.97
C TYR A 175 5.26 -8.83 -0.90
N LEU A 176 5.53 -10.13 -0.73
CA LEU A 176 6.89 -10.67 -0.69
C LEU A 176 7.65 -10.38 -2.00
N LEU A 177 6.99 -10.57 -3.15
CA LEU A 177 7.57 -10.30 -4.46
C LEU A 177 7.93 -8.83 -4.64
N HIS A 178 7.14 -7.88 -4.08
CA HIS A 178 7.50 -6.47 -4.04
C HIS A 178 8.85 -6.26 -3.32
N LEU A 179 9.02 -6.84 -2.12
CA LEU A 179 10.27 -6.73 -1.36
C LEU A 179 11.46 -7.34 -2.13
N LEU A 180 11.25 -8.50 -2.76
CA LEU A 180 12.28 -9.15 -3.57
C LEU A 180 12.65 -8.29 -4.81
N ALA A 181 11.68 -7.67 -5.46
CA ALA A 181 11.93 -6.77 -6.58
C ALA A 181 12.72 -5.53 -6.15
N ASP A 182 12.47 -5.02 -4.93
CA ASP A 182 13.25 -3.91 -4.36
C ASP A 182 14.67 -4.32 -3.98
N ALA A 183 14.88 -5.59 -3.61
CA ALA A 183 16.20 -6.14 -3.36
C ALA A 183 17.10 -6.15 -4.61
N LEU A 184 16.53 -6.11 -5.83
CA LEU A 184 17.28 -5.97 -7.09
C LEU A 184 17.88 -4.57 -7.28
N SER A 185 17.52 -3.61 -6.42
CA SER A 185 18.07 -2.26 -6.47
C SER A 185 19.35 -2.14 -5.64
N LYS A 186 20.24 -1.18 -6.02
CA LYS A 186 21.46 -0.88 -5.23
C LYS A 186 21.22 -0.47 -3.78
N ARG A 187 20.00 -0.03 -3.43
CA ARG A 187 19.67 0.33 -2.03
C ARG A 187 19.41 -0.90 -1.16
N GLY A 188 18.97 -2.00 -1.77
CA GLY A 188 18.59 -3.20 -1.06
C GLY A 188 17.41 -3.01 -0.12
N VAL A 189 17.06 -4.07 0.60
CA VAL A 189 15.96 -4.12 1.59
C VAL A 189 16.47 -4.79 2.85
N GLN A 190 16.15 -4.23 4.02
CA GLN A 190 16.41 -4.84 5.32
C GLN A 190 15.21 -5.68 5.73
N LEU A 191 15.26 -6.98 5.45
CA LEU A 191 14.11 -7.86 5.63
C LEU A 191 13.78 -8.17 7.10
N LEU A 192 14.77 -8.18 7.98
CA LEU A 192 14.65 -8.63 9.37
C LEU A 192 15.33 -7.66 10.35
N PRO A 193 14.84 -6.42 10.54
CA PRO A 193 15.35 -5.55 11.58
C PRO A 193 15.05 -6.20 12.96
N PRO A 194 15.93 -6.06 13.98
CA PRO A 194 17.10 -5.20 14.04
C PRO A 194 18.37 -5.76 13.41
N LEU A 195 18.32 -6.95 12.76
CA LEU A 195 19.50 -7.50 12.09
C LEU A 195 19.99 -6.53 11.01
N PRO A 196 21.29 -6.20 10.96
CA PRO A 196 21.82 -5.18 10.04
C PRO A 196 21.89 -5.66 8.57
N TRP A 197 21.51 -6.88 8.30
CA TRP A 197 21.64 -7.51 6.98
C TRP A 197 20.65 -6.92 5.98
N LYS A 198 21.18 -6.51 4.85
CA LYS A 198 20.39 -6.03 3.71
C LYS A 198 20.49 -7.04 2.57
N LEU A 199 19.37 -7.49 2.09
CA LEU A 199 19.31 -8.21 0.83
C LEU A 199 19.47 -7.20 -0.31
N CYS A 200 20.56 -7.31 -1.06
CA CYS A 200 20.88 -6.41 -2.16
C CYS A 200 21.53 -7.19 -3.31
N ILE A 201 20.84 -7.25 -4.43
CA ILE A 201 21.35 -7.79 -5.70
C ILE A 201 21.40 -6.61 -6.67
N PRO A 202 22.52 -5.92 -6.86
CA PRO A 202 22.58 -4.59 -7.49
C PRO A 202 22.46 -4.65 -9.01
N LEU A 203 21.40 -5.28 -9.54
CA LEU A 203 21.15 -5.41 -10.98
C LEU A 203 20.71 -4.10 -11.62
N MET A 204 20.07 -3.19 -10.85
CA MET A 204 19.53 -1.94 -11.38
C MET A 204 19.81 -0.72 -10.49
N ARG A 205 19.86 0.44 -11.15
CA ARG A 205 19.83 1.76 -10.49
C ARG A 205 18.49 2.41 -10.80
N SER A 206 17.67 2.69 -9.78
CA SER A 206 16.36 3.33 -9.96
C SER A 206 16.52 4.64 -10.75
N GLY A 207 15.64 4.84 -11.74
CA GLY A 207 15.64 6.03 -12.59
C GLY A 207 16.68 6.05 -13.73
N LYS A 208 17.45 4.98 -13.93
CA LYS A 208 18.42 4.86 -15.05
C LYS A 208 17.96 3.78 -16.06
N SER A 209 18.61 3.76 -17.24
CA SER A 209 18.35 2.78 -18.32
C SER A 209 18.44 1.32 -17.85
N SER A 210 19.38 1.00 -16.94
CA SER A 210 19.46 -0.34 -16.37
C SER A 210 18.19 -0.79 -15.63
N ALA A 211 17.49 0.13 -14.97
CA ALA A 211 16.20 -0.20 -14.37
C ALA A 211 15.14 -0.50 -15.44
N ALA A 212 15.08 0.30 -16.50
CA ALA A 212 14.12 0.07 -17.59
C ALA A 212 14.32 -1.31 -18.24
N VAL A 213 15.57 -1.72 -18.48
CA VAL A 213 15.87 -3.05 -19.06
C VAL A 213 15.41 -4.16 -18.11
N VAL A 214 15.79 -4.12 -16.84
CA VAL A 214 15.40 -5.14 -15.84
C VAL A 214 13.89 -5.20 -15.70
N GLU A 215 13.21 -4.05 -15.63
CA GLU A 215 11.74 -3.97 -15.53
C GLU A 215 11.07 -4.59 -16.78
N THR A 216 11.53 -4.26 -17.99
CA THR A 216 10.98 -4.81 -19.24
C THR A 216 11.16 -6.31 -19.32
N VAL A 217 12.34 -6.83 -19.01
CA VAL A 217 12.61 -8.26 -18.98
C VAL A 217 11.74 -8.97 -17.95
N ALA A 218 11.64 -8.45 -16.72
CA ALA A 218 10.82 -9.04 -15.68
C ALA A 218 9.33 -9.03 -16.03
N ILE A 219 8.83 -7.96 -16.63
CA ILE A 219 7.45 -7.90 -17.15
C ILE A 219 7.24 -8.94 -18.24
N GLY A 220 8.16 -9.05 -19.21
CA GLY A 220 8.09 -10.06 -20.26
C GLY A 220 8.05 -11.48 -19.71
N LEU A 221 8.92 -11.80 -18.75
CA LEU A 221 8.92 -13.09 -18.06
C LEU A 221 7.62 -13.35 -17.29
N THR A 222 7.03 -12.32 -16.69
CA THR A 222 5.73 -12.43 -16.01
C THR A 222 4.62 -12.81 -16.99
N PHE A 223 4.58 -12.19 -18.18
CA PHE A 223 3.60 -12.55 -19.21
C PHE A 223 3.82 -13.97 -19.76
N ILE A 224 5.08 -14.39 -19.96
CA ILE A 224 5.40 -15.76 -20.37
C ILE A 224 4.94 -16.76 -19.31
N LEU A 225 5.22 -16.50 -18.02
CA LEU A 225 4.78 -17.33 -16.91
C LEU A 225 3.25 -17.41 -16.85
N ALA A 226 2.56 -16.28 -16.95
CA ALA A 226 1.10 -16.25 -16.98
C ALA A 226 0.54 -17.04 -18.17
N TRP A 227 1.12 -16.91 -19.36
CA TRP A 227 0.75 -17.71 -20.53
C TRP A 227 0.91 -19.20 -20.28
N ILE A 228 2.06 -19.63 -19.77
CA ILE A 228 2.33 -21.05 -19.47
C ILE A 228 1.30 -21.58 -18.47
N VAL A 229 1.12 -20.90 -17.35
CA VAL A 229 0.27 -21.36 -16.26
C VAL A 229 -1.20 -21.34 -16.65
N PHE A 230 -1.70 -20.23 -17.15
CA PHE A 230 -3.15 -20.08 -17.39
C PHE A 230 -3.60 -20.69 -18.71
N VAL A 231 -2.78 -20.65 -19.75
CA VAL A 231 -3.18 -21.14 -21.07
C VAL A 231 -2.70 -22.57 -21.31
N GLN A 232 -1.39 -22.84 -21.25
CA GLN A 232 -0.84 -24.16 -21.57
C GLN A 232 -1.18 -25.21 -20.50
N MET A 233 -1.08 -24.86 -19.21
CA MET A 233 -1.43 -25.77 -18.11
C MET A 233 -2.93 -25.78 -17.79
N GLY A 234 -3.74 -24.94 -18.44
CA GLY A 234 -5.19 -24.89 -18.28
C GLY A 234 -5.66 -24.40 -16.91
N GLN A 235 -4.81 -23.73 -16.14
CA GLN A 235 -5.14 -23.24 -14.79
C GLN A 235 -6.14 -22.07 -14.79
N TRP A 236 -6.53 -21.53 -15.96
CA TRP A 236 -7.59 -20.54 -16.09
C TRP A 236 -8.94 -21.05 -15.52
N ARG A 237 -9.13 -22.36 -15.43
CA ARG A 237 -10.32 -22.99 -14.83
C ARG A 237 -10.43 -22.78 -13.31
N LEU A 238 -9.34 -22.36 -12.65
CA LEU A 238 -9.35 -22.03 -11.23
C LEU A 238 -10.00 -20.66 -10.93
N TRP A 239 -10.23 -19.86 -11.99
CA TRP A 239 -10.97 -18.61 -11.84
C TRP A 239 -12.44 -18.90 -11.56
N THR A 240 -12.92 -18.48 -10.41
CA THR A 240 -14.32 -18.60 -10.02
C THR A 240 -14.90 -17.19 -9.85
N LEU A 241 -16.10 -16.98 -10.37
CA LEU A 241 -16.82 -15.71 -10.25
C LEU A 241 -17.71 -15.68 -8.99
N SER A 242 -17.84 -16.81 -8.30
CA SER A 242 -18.57 -16.87 -7.02
C SER A 242 -17.74 -16.23 -5.92
N PRO A 243 -18.39 -15.44 -5.03
CA PRO A 243 -17.74 -14.82 -3.88
C PRO A 243 -17.23 -15.84 -2.87
#